data_1b976243abebb5914bbb84a10d516552
#
_entry.id   1b976243abebb5914bbb84a10d516552
#
_cell.length_a   1.000
_cell.length_b   1.000
_cell.length_c   1.000
_cell.angle_alpha   90.00
_cell.angle_beta   90.00
_cell.angle_gamma   90.00
#
_symmetry.space_group_name_H-M   'P 1'
#
loop_
_entity.id
_entity.type
_entity.pdbx_description
1 polymer ?
#
loop_
_entity_poly.entity_id
_entity_poly.type
_entity_poly.pdbx_seq_one_letter_code
_entity_poly.pdbx_strand_id
1 'polypeptide(L)'
;GNNAVVLNEQDDIKELLEDDSIAKVMFDVKEAIVKLNCRIDIKNIADDTAIAAYLVDPAKNEYTIEKLASEYFGTVIEKPEVKQLSLLDDVETDRSEYLAKCAVALGVLNERIGDKIKENGQEKLYQEVELPLVTVLAHLEINGFLVDDHQLKEFADKLGEKIDALTNEIYM
;
A
#
# COMPACT_ATOMS: atom_id res chain seq x y z
N GLY A 1 -10.51 21.98 -9.29
CA GLY A 1 -11.65 21.11 -9.62
C GLY A 1 -11.19 19.66 -9.56
N ASN A 2 -11.95 18.81 -8.87
CA ASN A 2 -11.59 17.40 -8.69
C ASN A 2 -12.06 16.61 -9.91
N ASN A 3 -11.18 16.39 -10.87
CA ASN A 3 -11.43 15.52 -12.01
C ASN A 3 -10.67 14.22 -11.80
N ALA A 4 -11.34 13.09 -11.90
CA ALA A 4 -10.72 11.78 -11.93
C ALA A 4 -10.72 11.27 -13.39
N VAL A 5 -9.57 10.75 -13.81
CA VAL A 5 -9.40 10.11 -15.13
C VAL A 5 -8.92 8.68 -14.88
N VAL A 6 -9.58 7.72 -15.50
CA VAL A 6 -9.14 6.32 -15.46
C VAL A 6 -8.37 6.04 -16.74
N LEU A 7 -7.11 5.64 -16.61
CA LEU A 7 -6.23 5.29 -17.71
C LEU A 7 -6.18 3.76 -17.83
N ASN A 8 -6.36 3.25 -19.03
CA ASN A 8 -6.37 1.80 -19.30
C ASN A 8 -5.06 1.31 -19.93
N GLU A 9 -4.20 2.22 -20.45
CA GLU A 9 -2.97 1.87 -21.14
C GLU A 9 -1.72 2.21 -20.31
N GLN A 10 -0.77 1.27 -20.26
CA GLN A 10 0.44 1.42 -19.44
C GLN A 10 1.38 2.53 -19.94
N ASP A 11 1.37 2.84 -21.23
CA ASP A 11 2.27 3.84 -21.82
C ASP A 11 1.92 5.27 -21.40
N ASP A 12 0.62 5.59 -21.33
CA ASP A 12 0.16 6.90 -20.86
C ASP A 12 0.52 7.16 -19.38
N ILE A 13 0.49 6.08 -18.57
CA ILE A 13 0.84 6.15 -17.15
C ILE A 13 2.35 6.34 -16.97
N LYS A 14 3.17 5.74 -17.83
CA LYS A 14 4.62 5.78 -17.73
C LYS A 14 5.15 7.21 -17.82
N GLU A 15 4.76 7.96 -18.85
CA GLU A 15 5.20 9.35 -19.03
C GLU A 15 4.84 10.20 -17.80
N LEU A 16 3.64 10.03 -17.26
CA LEU A 16 3.19 10.74 -16.06
C LEU A 16 4.02 10.37 -14.81
N LEU A 17 4.31 9.09 -14.61
CA LEU A 17 5.02 8.63 -13.43
C LEU A 17 6.52 8.97 -13.46
N GLU A 18 7.13 8.98 -14.65
CA GLU A 18 8.54 9.30 -14.83
C GLU A 18 8.83 10.82 -14.94
N ASP A 19 7.81 11.67 -15.05
CA ASP A 19 7.97 13.13 -15.10
C ASP A 19 8.30 13.69 -13.72
N ASP A 20 9.52 14.19 -13.54
CA ASP A 20 10.00 14.80 -12.29
C ASP A 20 9.35 16.16 -11.98
N SER A 21 8.77 16.82 -12.98
CA SER A 21 8.08 18.10 -12.79
C SER A 21 6.70 17.97 -12.12
N ILE A 22 6.13 16.77 -12.12
CA ILE A 22 4.81 16.47 -11.57
C ILE A 22 4.96 15.79 -10.22
N ALA A 23 4.45 16.42 -9.17
CA ALA A 23 4.39 15.83 -7.83
C ALA A 23 3.29 14.75 -7.77
N LYS A 24 3.62 13.56 -7.31
CA LYS A 24 2.70 12.42 -7.20
C LYS A 24 2.29 12.22 -5.75
N VAL A 25 0.97 12.22 -5.52
CA VAL A 25 0.34 11.73 -4.30
C VAL A 25 -0.21 10.36 -4.61
N MET A 26 0.24 9.36 -3.88
CA MET A 26 -0.08 7.96 -4.16
C MET A 26 -0.59 7.25 -2.90
N PHE A 27 -1.05 6.05 -3.08
CA PHE A 27 -1.43 5.15 -2.01
C PHE A 27 -0.67 3.85 -2.15
N ASP A 28 0.13 3.48 -1.13
CA ASP A 28 1.00 2.30 -1.14
C ASP A 28 1.99 2.28 -2.33
N VAL A 29 2.88 3.27 -2.33
CA VAL A 29 3.92 3.42 -3.36
C VAL A 29 4.82 2.19 -3.45
N LYS A 30 5.12 1.54 -2.32
CA LYS A 30 5.92 0.32 -2.29
C LYS A 30 5.30 -0.77 -3.14
N GLU A 31 4.00 -1.04 -2.94
CA GLU A 31 3.28 -2.04 -3.72
C GLU A 31 3.23 -1.68 -5.21
N ALA A 32 3.07 -0.40 -5.54
CA ALA A 32 3.09 0.07 -6.92
C ALA A 32 4.45 -0.21 -7.60
N ILE A 33 5.57 0.14 -6.94
CA ILE A 33 6.92 -0.13 -7.47
C ILE A 33 7.16 -1.62 -7.65
N VAL A 34 6.78 -2.45 -6.67
CA VAL A 34 6.93 -3.91 -6.72
C VAL A 34 6.11 -4.51 -7.87
N LYS A 35 4.85 -4.10 -8.04
CA LYS A 35 3.98 -4.56 -9.14
C LYS A 35 4.49 -4.15 -10.51
N LEU A 36 5.05 -2.96 -10.62
CA LEU A 36 5.67 -2.47 -11.86
C LEU A 36 7.04 -3.13 -12.11
N ASN A 37 7.58 -3.86 -11.14
CA ASN A 37 8.87 -4.56 -11.21
C ASN A 37 10.00 -3.65 -11.71
N CYS A 38 10.07 -2.41 -11.21
CA CYS A 38 11.01 -1.36 -11.63
C CYS A 38 11.01 -1.04 -13.14
N ARG A 39 9.96 -1.39 -13.88
CA ARG A 39 9.85 -1.03 -15.32
C ARG A 39 9.54 0.45 -15.53
N ILE A 40 9.00 1.10 -14.52
CA ILE A 40 8.67 2.51 -14.47
C ILE A 40 9.38 3.09 -13.25
N ASP A 41 10.16 4.13 -13.48
CA ASP A 41 10.87 4.87 -12.42
C ASP A 41 9.96 6.00 -11.90
N ILE A 42 9.24 5.74 -10.81
CA ILE A 42 8.32 6.72 -10.24
C ILE A 42 9.12 7.86 -9.61
N LYS A 43 9.06 9.04 -10.23
CA LYS A 43 9.78 10.24 -9.79
C LYS A 43 8.88 11.22 -9.05
N ASN A 44 9.50 12.07 -8.24
CA ASN A 44 8.84 13.14 -7.48
C ASN A 44 7.61 12.63 -6.69
N ILE A 45 7.82 11.58 -5.88
CA ILE A 45 6.82 11.08 -4.94
C ILE A 45 6.71 12.11 -3.82
N ALA A 46 5.63 12.87 -3.83
CA ALA A 46 5.39 13.92 -2.84
C ALA A 46 4.72 13.38 -1.58
N ASP A 47 3.93 12.31 -1.71
CA ASP A 47 3.21 11.72 -0.59
C ASP A 47 2.83 10.25 -0.84
N ASP A 48 2.86 9.44 0.24
CA ASP A 48 2.25 8.11 0.31
C ASP A 48 1.22 8.11 1.45
N THR A 49 -0.03 8.23 1.10
CA THR A 49 -1.12 8.37 2.08
C THR A 49 -1.29 7.13 2.96
N ALA A 50 -0.89 5.94 2.51
CA ALA A 50 -0.92 4.72 3.35
C ALA A 50 0.11 4.79 4.48
N ILE A 51 1.35 5.18 4.16
CA ILE A 51 2.42 5.37 5.14
C ILE A 51 2.11 6.54 6.08
N ALA A 52 1.59 7.64 5.54
CA ALA A 52 1.14 8.76 6.35
C ALA A 52 0.05 8.35 7.36
N ALA A 53 -0.93 7.57 6.94
CA ALA A 53 -1.98 7.04 7.82
C ALA A 53 -1.42 6.10 8.90
N TYR A 54 -0.48 5.23 8.53
CA TYR A 54 0.23 4.36 9.48
C TYR A 54 0.98 5.18 10.54
N LEU A 55 1.67 6.22 10.14
CA LEU A 55 2.44 7.05 11.06
C LEU A 55 1.54 7.80 12.07
N VAL A 56 0.35 8.22 11.63
CA VAL A 56 -0.64 8.89 12.49
C VAL A 56 -1.24 7.94 13.54
N ASP A 57 -1.53 6.70 13.14
CA ASP A 57 -2.12 5.69 14.04
C ASP A 57 -1.60 4.28 13.72
N PRO A 58 -0.44 3.89 14.27
CA PRO A 58 0.19 2.61 13.99
C PRO A 58 -0.52 1.40 14.62
N ALA A 59 -1.53 1.63 15.45
CA ALA A 59 -2.27 0.54 16.12
C ALA A 59 -3.33 -0.11 15.24
N LYS A 60 -3.62 0.45 14.06
CA LYS A 60 -4.59 -0.10 13.12
C LYS A 60 -4.05 -1.34 12.43
N ASN A 61 -4.95 -2.30 12.17
CA ASN A 61 -4.60 -3.54 11.50
C ASN A 61 -4.60 -3.41 9.96
N GLU A 62 -5.20 -2.35 9.43
CA GLU A 62 -5.40 -2.22 7.98
C GLU A 62 -5.58 -0.75 7.59
N TYR A 63 -4.89 -0.37 6.53
CA TYR A 63 -4.93 0.97 5.94
C TYR A 63 -5.36 0.83 4.48
N THR A 64 -6.67 0.92 4.22
CA THR A 64 -7.22 0.95 2.87
C THR A 64 -7.92 2.27 2.63
N ILE A 65 -8.02 2.68 1.36
CA ILE A 65 -8.69 3.94 1.00
C ILE A 65 -10.14 3.94 1.49
N GLU A 66 -10.84 2.81 1.39
CA GLU A 66 -12.23 2.65 1.79
C GLU A 66 -12.40 2.86 3.31
N LYS A 67 -11.55 2.21 4.11
CA LYS A 67 -11.59 2.36 5.57
C LYS A 67 -11.24 3.76 6.01
N LEU A 68 -10.19 4.33 5.44
CA LEU A 68 -9.77 5.68 5.75
C LEU A 68 -10.84 6.70 5.31
N ALA A 69 -11.45 6.54 4.14
CA ALA A 69 -12.53 7.40 3.68
C ALA A 69 -13.73 7.35 4.62
N SER A 70 -14.13 6.17 5.07
CA SER A 70 -15.20 5.99 6.03
C SER A 70 -14.89 6.66 7.37
N GLU A 71 -13.67 6.54 7.86
CA GLU A 71 -13.24 7.07 9.15
C GLU A 71 -13.10 8.60 9.14
N TYR A 72 -12.44 9.15 8.12
CA TYR A 72 -12.09 10.57 8.08
C TYR A 72 -13.24 11.48 7.62
N PHE A 73 -14.16 10.98 6.81
CA PHE A 73 -15.29 11.76 6.29
C PHE A 73 -16.61 11.01 6.11
N GLY A 74 -16.72 9.81 6.69
CA GLY A 74 -17.99 9.05 6.73
C GLY A 74 -18.47 8.55 5.37
N THR A 75 -17.61 8.55 4.33
CA THR A 75 -17.99 8.07 3.00
C THR A 75 -17.69 6.59 2.87
N VAL A 76 -18.71 5.81 2.49
CA VAL A 76 -18.55 4.38 2.18
C VAL A 76 -18.22 4.24 0.69
N ILE A 77 -17.06 3.67 0.40
CA ILE A 77 -16.63 3.29 -0.95
C ILE A 77 -16.76 1.77 -1.03
N GLU A 78 -17.75 1.30 -1.79
CA GLU A 78 -17.96 -0.13 -1.97
C GLU A 78 -16.99 -0.67 -3.02
N LYS A 79 -16.26 -1.72 -2.63
CA LYS A 79 -15.38 -2.44 -3.57
C LYS A 79 -16.25 -3.31 -4.47
N PRO A 80 -16.08 -3.24 -5.80
CA PRO A 80 -16.87 -4.08 -6.68
C PRO A 80 -16.61 -5.57 -6.37
N GLU A 81 -17.68 -6.33 -6.18
CA GLU A 81 -17.58 -7.78 -6.01
C GLU A 81 -17.07 -8.40 -7.31
N VAL A 82 -16.03 -9.22 -7.21
CA VAL A 82 -15.59 -10.06 -8.34
C VAL A 82 -16.61 -11.18 -8.50
N LYS A 83 -17.72 -10.88 -9.17
CA LYS A 83 -18.68 -11.91 -9.59
C LYS A 83 -17.98 -12.80 -10.61
N GLN A 84 -17.79 -14.07 -10.26
CA GLN A 84 -17.37 -15.09 -11.21
C GLN A 84 -18.32 -15.08 -12.42
N LEU A 85 -17.78 -14.70 -13.58
CA LEU A 85 -18.29 -14.97 -14.93
C LEU A 85 -19.83 -14.87 -15.11
N SER A 86 -20.32 -13.65 -15.29
CA SER A 86 -21.40 -13.45 -16.24
C SER A 86 -20.81 -12.82 -17.51
N LEU A 87 -21.02 -13.46 -18.63
CA LEU A 87 -20.49 -13.13 -19.97
C LEU A 87 -21.12 -11.87 -20.58
N LEU A 88 -21.92 -11.14 -19.86
CA LEU A 88 -22.66 -9.96 -20.30
C LEU A 88 -22.82 -9.06 -19.07
N ASP A 89 -22.18 -7.92 -19.10
CA ASP A 89 -22.46 -6.69 -18.33
C ASP A 89 -21.34 -6.15 -17.43
N ASP A 90 -21.03 -4.89 -17.72
CA ASP A 90 -20.67 -3.75 -16.84
C ASP A 90 -19.59 -3.87 -15.72
N VAL A 91 -18.84 -4.97 -15.66
CA VAL A 91 -17.73 -5.11 -14.69
C VAL A 91 -16.67 -4.00 -14.86
N GLU A 92 -16.49 -3.54 -16.08
CA GLU A 92 -15.53 -2.47 -16.40
C GLU A 92 -16.00 -1.09 -15.93
N THR A 93 -17.31 -0.83 -16.02
CA THR A 93 -17.92 0.42 -15.56
C THR A 93 -17.89 0.53 -14.03
N ASP A 94 -18.25 -0.53 -13.32
CA ASP A 94 -18.19 -0.58 -11.85
C ASP A 94 -16.77 -0.38 -11.31
N ARG A 95 -15.79 -0.96 -11.98
CA ARG A 95 -14.38 -0.82 -11.63
C ARG A 95 -13.87 0.60 -11.86
N SER A 96 -14.23 1.21 -12.96
CA SER A 96 -13.82 2.57 -13.29
C SER A 96 -14.43 3.59 -12.33
N GLU A 97 -15.70 3.43 -11.96
CA GLU A 97 -16.37 4.27 -10.97
C GLU A 97 -15.72 4.12 -9.58
N TYR A 98 -15.44 2.90 -9.17
CA TYR A 98 -14.72 2.62 -7.93
C TYR A 98 -13.34 3.31 -7.88
N LEU A 99 -12.53 3.15 -8.94
CA LEU A 99 -11.21 3.79 -9.02
C LEU A 99 -11.30 5.32 -9.01
N ALA A 100 -12.29 5.90 -9.68
CA ALA A 100 -12.53 7.32 -9.66
C ALA A 100 -12.89 7.83 -8.26
N LYS A 101 -13.75 7.09 -7.53
CA LYS A 101 -14.08 7.40 -6.12
C LYS A 101 -12.85 7.31 -5.22
N CYS A 102 -12.02 6.27 -5.40
CA CYS A 102 -10.77 6.14 -4.65
C CYS A 102 -9.81 7.29 -4.94
N ALA A 103 -9.64 7.70 -6.20
CA ALA A 103 -8.77 8.81 -6.56
C ALA A 103 -9.22 10.14 -5.94
N VAL A 104 -10.52 10.42 -5.93
CA VAL A 104 -11.08 11.63 -5.27
C VAL A 104 -10.89 11.55 -3.76
N ALA A 105 -11.17 10.40 -3.16
CA ALA A 105 -10.97 10.17 -1.73
C ALA A 105 -9.51 10.34 -1.32
N LEU A 106 -8.58 9.86 -2.13
CA LEU A 106 -7.14 9.98 -1.88
C LEU A 106 -6.70 11.45 -1.74
N GLY A 107 -7.18 12.34 -2.62
CA GLY A 107 -6.87 13.76 -2.51
C GLY A 107 -7.31 14.38 -1.18
N VAL A 108 -8.54 14.06 -0.73
CA VAL A 108 -9.06 14.54 0.56
C VAL A 108 -8.33 13.91 1.76
N LEU A 109 -8.02 12.61 1.67
CA LEU A 109 -7.27 11.90 2.70
C LEU A 109 -5.88 12.47 2.88
N ASN A 110 -5.18 12.74 1.78
CA ASN A 110 -3.85 13.32 1.80
C ASN A 110 -3.82 14.64 2.58
N GLU A 111 -4.75 15.56 2.32
CA GLU A 111 -4.85 16.83 3.04
C GLU A 111 -5.07 16.59 4.55
N ARG A 112 -6.07 15.79 4.92
CA ARG A 112 -6.46 15.59 6.32
C ARG A 112 -5.42 14.82 7.13
N ILE A 113 -4.79 13.81 6.53
CA ILE A 113 -3.75 13.02 7.19
C ILE A 113 -2.46 13.86 7.30
N GLY A 114 -2.14 14.64 6.25
CA GLY A 114 -1.03 15.57 6.29
C GLY A 114 -1.15 16.61 7.41
N ASP A 115 -2.34 17.14 7.65
CA ASP A 115 -2.59 18.05 8.78
C ASP A 115 -2.34 17.35 10.13
N LYS A 116 -2.76 16.09 10.29
CA LYS A 116 -2.49 15.33 11.52
C LYS A 116 -1.00 15.03 11.73
N ILE A 117 -0.24 14.76 10.66
CA ILE A 117 1.22 14.60 10.73
C ILE A 117 1.86 15.88 11.27
N LYS A 118 1.39 17.05 10.81
CA LYS A 118 1.86 18.36 11.31
C LYS A 118 1.51 18.57 12.77
N GLU A 119 0.25 18.35 13.12
CA GLU A 119 -0.24 18.47 14.50
C GLU A 119 0.55 17.58 15.47
N ASN A 120 0.93 16.38 15.03
CA ASN A 120 1.74 15.45 15.81
C ASN A 120 3.24 15.80 15.82
N GLY A 121 3.69 16.78 15.03
CA GLY A 121 5.11 17.12 14.90
C GLY A 121 5.94 16.03 14.20
N GLN A 122 5.30 15.21 13.34
CA GLN A 122 5.92 14.06 12.68
C GLN A 122 6.40 14.37 11.25
N GLU A 123 6.30 15.62 10.77
CA GLU A 123 6.64 16.00 9.38
C GLU A 123 8.07 15.60 9.00
N LYS A 124 9.02 15.88 9.90
CA LYS A 124 10.45 15.57 9.63
C LYS A 124 10.68 14.07 9.53
N LEU A 125 10.07 13.28 10.43
CA LEU A 125 10.15 11.82 10.38
C LEU A 125 9.56 11.29 9.07
N TYR A 126 8.38 11.78 8.70
CA TYR A 126 7.70 11.37 7.50
C TYR A 126 8.50 11.68 6.22
N GLN A 127 8.93 12.93 6.07
CA GLN A 127 9.57 13.43 4.85
C GLN A 127 11.03 12.95 4.67
N GLU A 128 11.78 12.89 5.77
CA GLU A 128 13.22 12.59 5.72
C GLU A 128 13.54 11.09 5.88
N VAL A 129 12.59 10.31 6.45
CA VAL A 129 12.83 8.90 6.76
C VAL A 129 11.80 8.00 6.08
N GLU A 130 10.51 8.11 6.45
CA GLU A 130 9.50 7.15 6.03
C GLU A 130 9.26 7.16 4.51
N LEU A 131 9.06 8.33 3.94
CA LEU A 131 8.78 8.46 2.51
C LEU A 131 9.96 8.00 1.61
N PRO A 132 11.22 8.41 1.86
CA PRO A 132 12.36 7.88 1.11
C PRO A 132 12.58 6.37 1.30
N LEU A 133 12.27 5.83 2.49
CA LEU A 133 12.44 4.42 2.82
C LEU A 133 11.54 3.51 1.97
N VAL A 134 10.37 3.99 1.56
CA VAL A 134 9.41 3.23 0.72
C VAL A 134 10.09 2.67 -0.53
N THR A 135 10.83 3.51 -1.26
CA THR A 135 11.53 3.10 -2.47
C THR A 135 12.64 2.08 -2.18
N VAL A 136 13.37 2.28 -1.09
CA VAL A 136 14.43 1.34 -0.67
C VAL A 136 13.85 -0.03 -0.34
N LEU A 137 12.74 -0.08 0.41
CA LEU A 137 12.06 -1.32 0.77
C LEU A 137 11.47 -2.04 -0.45
N ALA A 138 10.93 -1.30 -1.41
CA ALA A 138 10.45 -1.88 -2.66
C ALA A 138 11.59 -2.58 -3.44
N HIS A 139 12.75 -1.94 -3.56
CA HIS A 139 13.91 -2.55 -4.21
C HIS A 139 14.47 -3.76 -3.43
N LEU A 140 14.46 -3.71 -2.10
CA LEU A 140 14.83 -4.88 -1.28
C LEU A 140 13.90 -6.05 -1.52
N GLU A 141 12.59 -5.82 -1.61
CA GLU A 141 11.59 -6.85 -1.88
C GLU A 141 11.77 -7.48 -3.28
N ILE A 142 12.01 -6.65 -4.30
CA ILE A 142 12.23 -7.12 -5.67
C ILE A 142 13.53 -7.94 -5.78
N ASN A 143 14.60 -7.49 -5.14
CA ASN A 143 15.89 -8.18 -5.16
C ASN A 143 15.85 -9.48 -4.37
N GLY A 144 15.04 -9.55 -3.31
CA GLY A 144 14.93 -10.68 -2.43
C GLY A 144 16.20 -10.94 -1.60
N PHE A 145 16.16 -12.02 -0.83
CA PHE A 145 17.28 -12.51 -0.02
C PHE A 145 17.53 -13.97 -0.30
N LEU A 146 18.79 -14.36 -0.30
CA LEU A 146 19.15 -15.78 -0.32
C LEU A 146 18.81 -16.39 1.03
N VAL A 147 17.97 -17.41 1.01
CA VAL A 147 17.58 -18.17 2.21
C VAL A 147 18.26 -19.54 2.18
N ASP A 148 18.85 -19.93 3.30
CA ASP A 148 19.41 -21.27 3.47
C ASP A 148 18.32 -22.23 3.98
N ASP A 149 17.72 -22.96 3.04
CA ASP A 149 16.63 -23.90 3.33
C ASP A 149 17.07 -25.04 4.28
N HIS A 150 18.33 -25.41 4.24
CA HIS A 150 18.85 -26.47 5.11
C HIS A 150 18.89 -26.02 6.58
N GLN A 151 19.40 -24.81 6.83
CA GLN A 151 19.43 -24.24 8.19
C GLN A 151 18.02 -24.00 8.72
N LEU A 152 17.08 -23.56 7.87
CA LEU A 152 15.69 -23.39 8.28
C LEU A 152 15.04 -24.71 8.69
N LYS A 153 15.28 -25.78 7.95
CA LYS A 153 14.77 -27.12 8.30
C LYS A 153 15.36 -27.62 9.62
N GLU A 154 16.68 -27.53 9.77
CA GLU A 154 17.33 -27.92 11.04
C GLU A 154 16.77 -27.13 12.23
N PHE A 155 16.51 -25.84 12.05
CA PHE A 155 15.94 -25.01 13.11
C PHE A 155 14.49 -25.41 13.40
N ALA A 156 13.68 -25.69 12.36
CA ALA A 156 12.31 -26.15 12.51
C ALA A 156 12.24 -27.49 13.25
N ASP A 157 13.11 -28.45 12.93
CA ASP A 157 13.18 -29.75 13.60
C ASP A 157 13.54 -29.61 15.09
N LYS A 158 14.59 -28.82 15.40
CA LYS A 158 14.97 -28.52 16.78
C LYS A 158 13.88 -27.80 17.59
N LEU A 159 13.14 -26.93 16.94
CA LEU A 159 12.01 -26.23 17.58
C LEU A 159 10.84 -27.19 17.83
N GLY A 160 10.56 -28.08 16.88
CA GLY A 160 9.53 -29.12 17.00
C GLY A 160 9.81 -30.05 18.18
N GLU A 161 11.04 -30.59 18.29
CA GLU A 161 11.45 -31.43 19.44
C GLU A 161 11.26 -30.73 20.79
N LYS A 162 11.60 -29.43 20.87
CA LYS A 162 11.40 -28.66 22.10
C LYS A 162 9.91 -28.43 22.43
N ILE A 163 9.10 -28.17 21.41
CA ILE A 163 7.65 -28.01 21.60
C ILE A 163 7.05 -29.30 22.11
N ASP A 164 7.41 -30.45 21.51
CA ASP A 164 6.91 -31.75 21.91
C ASP A 164 7.33 -32.10 23.35
N ALA A 165 8.60 -31.82 23.71
CA ALA A 165 9.09 -32.04 25.07
C ALA A 165 8.32 -31.20 26.10
N LEU A 166 8.14 -29.90 25.83
CA LEU A 166 7.41 -29.00 26.72
C LEU A 166 5.92 -29.36 26.81
N THR A 167 5.32 -29.78 25.68
CA THR A 167 3.93 -30.23 25.65
C THR A 167 3.74 -31.45 26.53
N ASN A 168 4.65 -32.42 26.44
CA ASN A 168 4.61 -33.61 27.31
C ASN A 168 4.78 -33.26 28.80
N GLU A 169 5.66 -32.30 29.11
CA GLU A 169 5.88 -31.84 30.49
C GLU A 169 4.63 -31.14 31.09
N ILE A 170 3.89 -30.39 30.25
CA ILE A 170 2.69 -29.67 30.71
C ILE A 170 1.50 -30.63 30.93
N TYR A 171 1.40 -31.70 30.13
CA TYR A 171 0.26 -32.62 30.18
C TYR A 171 0.51 -33.89 31.02
N MET A 172 1.69 -34.06 31.61
CA MET A 172 1.97 -35.06 32.68
C MET A 172 1.63 -34.51 34.05
#